data_c89df44215dfe8810425204f1add51b3
#
_entry.id   c89df44215dfe8810425204f1add51b3
#
_cell.length_a   1.000
_cell.length_b   1.000
_cell.length_c   1.000
_cell.angle_alpha   90.00
_cell.angle_beta   90.00
_cell.angle_gamma   90.00
#
_symmetry.space_group_name_H-M   'P 1'
#
loop_
_entity.id
_entity.type
_entity.pdbx_description
1 polymer ?
#
loop_
_entity_poly.entity_id
_entity_poly.type
_entity_poly.pdbx_seq_one_letter_code
_entity_poly.pdbx_strand_id
1 'polypeptide(L)'
;MVQEFWRLMATNDFHAVEAVLAQDFILEWPQSKERIRGATNFALLNTEYPAHGPWVFTINRIFGSENEAVSDVFVTDGVQNARAISLFTIAHGKVTHMVEFWPEPYEAPFDRARFVERIE
;
A
#
# COMPACT_ATOMS: atom_id res chain seq x y z
N MET A 1 -13.54 4.94 3.80
CA MET A 1 -12.31 5.74 3.56
C MET A 1 -11.23 4.96 2.82
N VAL A 2 -10.88 3.77 3.26
CA VAL A 2 -9.80 3.01 2.63
C VAL A 2 -10.18 2.55 1.23
N GLN A 3 -11.44 2.17 0.99
CA GLN A 3 -11.92 1.87 -0.35
C GLN A 3 -11.77 3.06 -1.28
N GLU A 4 -12.06 4.26 -0.80
CA GLU A 4 -11.92 5.49 -1.60
C GLU A 4 -10.45 5.78 -1.91
N PHE A 5 -9.56 5.56 -0.94
CA PHE A 5 -8.13 5.69 -1.17
C PHE A 5 -7.68 4.80 -2.34
N TRP A 6 -8.04 3.52 -2.30
CA TRP A 6 -7.63 2.59 -3.36
C TRP A 6 -8.34 2.86 -4.68
N ARG A 7 -9.59 3.34 -4.64
CA ARG A 7 -10.30 3.75 -5.85
C ARG A 7 -9.55 4.90 -6.56
N LEU A 8 -9.08 5.86 -5.79
CA LEU A 8 -8.32 6.98 -6.34
C LEU A 8 -6.95 6.53 -6.83
N MET A 9 -6.27 5.63 -6.11
CA MET A 9 -5.01 5.05 -6.59
C MET A 9 -5.20 4.36 -7.94
N ALA A 10 -6.31 3.66 -8.11
CA ALA A 10 -6.59 2.92 -9.35
C ALA A 10 -6.76 3.81 -10.57
N THR A 11 -7.02 5.10 -10.40
CA THR A 11 -7.08 6.04 -11.51
C THR A 11 -5.70 6.31 -12.12
N ASN A 12 -4.64 6.00 -11.40
CA ASN A 12 -3.26 6.34 -11.72
C ASN A 12 -2.99 7.85 -11.79
N ASP A 13 -3.97 8.66 -11.42
CA ASP A 13 -3.79 10.07 -11.13
C ASP A 13 -3.52 10.21 -9.65
N PHE A 14 -2.25 10.10 -9.26
CA PHE A 14 -1.89 10.03 -7.85
C PHE A 14 -2.08 11.37 -7.13
N HIS A 15 -2.14 12.48 -7.86
CA HIS A 15 -2.48 13.77 -7.28
C HIS A 15 -3.95 13.79 -6.80
N ALA A 16 -4.83 13.01 -7.43
CA ALA A 16 -6.23 12.91 -6.99
C ALA A 16 -6.33 12.28 -5.59
N VAL A 17 -5.37 11.45 -5.20
CA VAL A 17 -5.37 10.80 -3.88
C VAL A 17 -5.21 11.83 -2.75
N GLU A 18 -4.61 12.99 -3.04
CA GLU A 18 -4.44 14.05 -2.05
C GLU A 18 -5.77 14.48 -1.43
N ALA A 19 -6.89 14.27 -2.15
CA ALA A 19 -8.21 14.63 -1.65
C ALA A 19 -8.60 13.89 -0.36
N VAL A 20 -8.04 12.69 -0.13
CA VAL A 20 -8.35 11.88 1.06
C VAL A 20 -7.19 11.86 2.06
N LEU A 21 -6.09 12.53 1.78
CA LEU A 21 -4.94 12.60 2.68
C LEU A 21 -4.93 13.91 3.46
N ALA A 22 -4.55 13.86 4.74
CA ALA A 22 -4.30 15.06 5.51
C ALA A 22 -3.11 15.81 4.91
N GLN A 23 -3.07 17.12 5.07
CA GLN A 23 -1.99 17.93 4.52
C GLN A 23 -0.63 17.51 5.09
N ASP A 24 -0.58 17.16 6.37
CA ASP A 24 0.62 16.70 7.06
C ASP A 24 0.72 15.16 7.10
N PHE A 25 0.10 14.51 6.16
CA PHE A 25 0.13 13.05 6.01
C PHE A 25 1.56 12.50 6.04
N ILE A 26 1.72 11.34 6.65
CA ILE A 26 2.99 10.61 6.69
C ILE A 26 2.75 9.16 6.29
N LEU A 27 3.57 8.66 5.39
CA LEU A 27 3.65 7.24 5.06
C LEU A 27 5.03 6.73 5.47
N GLU A 28 5.07 5.60 6.14
CA GLU A 28 6.33 4.96 6.54
C GLU A 28 6.45 3.59 5.92
N TRP A 29 7.63 3.31 5.38
CA TRP A 29 8.03 2.00 4.86
C TRP A 29 9.12 1.42 5.76
N PRO A 30 8.75 0.66 6.81
CA PRO A 30 9.74 0.16 7.79
C PRO A 30 10.81 -0.74 7.18
N GLN A 31 10.48 -1.50 6.13
CA GLN A 31 11.43 -2.43 5.52
C GLN A 31 12.63 -1.72 4.89
N SER A 32 12.40 -0.58 4.26
CA SER A 32 13.47 0.23 3.66
C SER A 32 13.89 1.39 4.54
N LYS A 33 13.21 1.60 5.67
CA LYS A 33 13.45 2.68 6.63
C LYS A 33 13.26 4.05 6.01
N GLU A 34 12.24 4.18 5.17
CA GLU A 34 11.92 5.42 4.50
C GLU A 34 10.61 6.01 5.03
N ARG A 35 10.50 7.32 4.95
CA ARG A 35 9.30 8.08 5.32
C ARG A 35 9.00 9.09 4.25
N ILE A 36 7.72 9.16 3.85
CA ILE A 36 7.23 10.19 2.94
C ILE A 36 6.44 11.18 3.79
N ARG A 37 6.81 12.47 3.71
CA ARG A 37 6.09 13.54 4.41
C ARG A 37 5.24 14.33 3.45
N GLY A 38 3.94 14.43 3.77
CA GLY A 38 3.01 15.26 3.06
C GLY A 38 2.35 14.58 1.87
N ALA A 39 1.13 15.00 1.60
CA ALA A 39 0.33 14.44 0.52
C ALA A 39 0.97 14.71 -0.85
N THR A 40 1.59 15.87 -1.02
CA THR A 40 2.23 16.24 -2.30
C THR A 40 3.41 15.32 -2.62
N ASN A 41 4.27 15.04 -1.64
CA ASN A 41 5.39 14.12 -1.86
C ASN A 41 4.92 12.70 -2.14
N PHE A 42 3.83 12.27 -1.50
CA PHE A 42 3.22 10.98 -1.79
C PHE A 42 2.80 10.91 -3.27
N ALA A 43 2.10 11.92 -3.74
CA ALA A 43 1.63 11.97 -5.12
C ALA A 43 2.80 12.01 -6.12
N LEU A 44 3.81 12.80 -5.85
CA LEU A 44 4.99 12.92 -6.70
C LEU A 44 5.75 11.61 -6.78
N LEU A 45 6.00 10.94 -5.65
CA LEU A 45 6.73 9.67 -5.64
C LEU A 45 5.99 8.63 -6.48
N ASN A 46 4.68 8.50 -6.30
CA ASN A 46 3.91 7.52 -7.04
C ASN A 46 3.84 7.84 -8.53
N THR A 47 3.77 9.13 -8.87
CA THR A 47 3.74 9.57 -10.27
C THR A 47 5.05 9.25 -10.98
N GLU A 48 6.17 9.40 -10.29
CA GLU A 48 7.51 9.22 -10.88
C GLU A 48 8.06 7.81 -10.68
N TYR A 49 7.34 6.95 -9.97
CA TYR A 49 7.81 5.58 -9.73
C TYR A 49 7.90 4.81 -11.04
N PRO A 50 9.03 4.13 -11.30
CA PRO A 50 9.21 3.41 -12.56
C PRO A 50 8.13 2.34 -12.78
N ALA A 51 7.42 2.45 -13.89
CA ALA A 51 6.35 1.52 -14.23
C ALA A 51 6.39 1.17 -15.71
N HIS A 52 5.94 -0.04 -16.04
CA HIS A 52 5.87 -0.54 -17.41
C HIS A 52 4.49 -0.31 -18.02
N GLY A 53 3.55 0.17 -17.26
CA GLY A 53 2.18 0.43 -17.67
C GLY A 53 1.38 0.94 -16.48
N PRO A 54 0.07 1.16 -16.66
CA PRO A 54 -0.78 1.60 -15.56
C PRO A 54 -0.74 0.60 -14.41
N TRP A 55 -0.75 1.11 -13.18
CA TRP A 55 -0.85 0.27 -12.01
C TRP A 55 -2.28 -0.22 -11.83
N VAL A 56 -2.42 -1.52 -11.59
CA VAL A 56 -3.69 -2.15 -11.28
C VAL A 56 -3.65 -2.64 -9.83
N PHE A 57 -4.68 -2.29 -9.07
CA PHE A 57 -4.78 -2.60 -7.65
C PHE A 57 -5.97 -3.53 -7.43
N THR A 58 -5.72 -4.71 -6.88
CA THR A 58 -6.76 -5.67 -6.54
C THR A 58 -6.84 -5.79 -5.03
N ILE A 59 -7.95 -5.35 -4.47
CA ILE A 59 -8.16 -5.41 -3.02
C ILE A 59 -8.52 -6.84 -2.65
N ASN A 60 -7.67 -7.48 -1.85
CA ASN A 60 -7.93 -8.80 -1.32
C ASN A 60 -8.75 -8.72 -0.04
N ARG A 61 -8.39 -7.81 0.85
CA ARG A 61 -9.08 -7.63 2.14
C ARG A 61 -8.94 -6.20 2.62
N ILE A 62 -10.01 -5.70 3.22
CA ILE A 62 -10.00 -4.46 4.01
C ILE A 62 -10.79 -4.74 5.27
N PHE A 63 -10.27 -4.34 6.42
CA PHE A 63 -11.03 -4.38 7.66
C PHE A 63 -10.54 -3.32 8.61
N GLY A 64 -11.37 -2.98 9.58
CA GLY A 64 -11.06 -1.97 10.57
C GLY A 64 -12.26 -1.12 10.91
N SER A 65 -11.99 0.01 11.55
CA SER A 65 -12.99 0.99 11.95
C SER A 65 -12.83 2.26 11.13
N GLU A 66 -13.61 3.29 11.47
CA GLU A 66 -13.50 4.60 10.84
C GLU A 66 -12.20 5.34 11.21
N ASN A 67 -11.50 4.89 12.26
CA ASN A 67 -10.28 5.55 12.74
C ASN A 67 -9.00 4.76 12.40
N GLU A 68 -9.12 3.47 12.22
CA GLU A 68 -7.99 2.59 11.89
C GLU A 68 -8.45 1.50 10.95
N ALA A 69 -7.64 1.19 9.95
CA ALA A 69 -7.97 0.13 9.01
C ALA A 69 -6.70 -0.52 8.47
N VAL A 70 -6.87 -1.72 7.97
CA VAL A 70 -5.81 -2.50 7.34
C VAL A 70 -6.31 -2.93 5.97
N SER A 71 -5.45 -2.83 4.96
CA SER A 71 -5.75 -3.38 3.65
C SER A 71 -4.63 -4.30 3.17
N ASP A 72 -5.03 -5.31 2.41
CA ASP A 72 -4.16 -6.26 1.73
C ASP A 72 -4.51 -6.14 0.25
N VAL A 73 -3.57 -5.65 -0.56
CA VAL A 73 -3.82 -5.30 -1.96
C VAL A 73 -2.72 -5.91 -2.84
N PHE A 74 -3.14 -6.56 -3.91
CA PHE A 74 -2.22 -6.98 -4.96
C PHE A 74 -2.01 -5.82 -5.94
N VAL A 75 -0.75 -5.56 -6.30
CA VAL A 75 -0.38 -4.42 -7.13
C VAL A 75 0.44 -4.92 -8.31
N THR A 76 0.08 -4.51 -9.51
CA THR A 76 0.86 -4.89 -10.71
C THR A 76 0.80 -3.78 -11.76
N ASP A 77 1.88 -3.65 -12.52
CA ASP A 77 1.92 -2.80 -13.72
C ASP A 77 1.91 -3.65 -15.01
N GLY A 78 1.61 -4.95 -14.87
CA GLY A 78 1.65 -5.91 -15.97
C GLY A 78 2.97 -6.67 -16.06
N VAL A 79 4.03 -6.17 -15.45
CA VAL A 79 5.37 -6.79 -15.42
C VAL A 79 5.81 -7.02 -13.99
N GLN A 80 5.78 -5.96 -13.16
CA GLN A 80 6.11 -6.05 -11.75
C GLN A 80 4.87 -6.49 -10.97
N ASN A 81 5.05 -7.35 -9.99
CA ASN A 81 3.98 -7.81 -9.11
C ASN A 81 4.40 -7.60 -7.67
N ALA A 82 3.50 -7.07 -6.86
CA ALA A 82 3.78 -6.81 -5.47
C ALA A 82 2.52 -6.97 -4.63
N ARG A 83 2.70 -7.06 -3.33
CA ARG A 83 1.62 -7.09 -2.36
C ARG A 83 1.87 -5.98 -1.36
N ALA A 84 0.85 -5.18 -1.12
CA ALA A 84 0.93 -4.09 -0.16
C ALA A 84 0.05 -4.43 1.04
N ILE A 85 0.66 -4.45 2.23
CA ILE A 85 -0.06 -4.55 3.50
C ILE A 85 0.03 -3.17 4.13
N SER A 86 -1.09 -2.48 4.23
CA SER A 86 -1.12 -1.08 4.64
C SER A 86 -1.98 -0.89 5.88
N LEU A 87 -1.42 -0.20 6.87
CA LEU A 87 -2.11 0.16 8.11
C LEU A 87 -2.39 1.65 8.04
N PHE A 88 -3.68 2.01 8.17
CA PHE A 88 -4.15 3.39 8.04
C PHE A 88 -4.59 3.94 9.38
N THR A 89 -4.20 5.16 9.68
CA THR A 89 -4.78 5.98 10.75
C THR A 89 -5.59 7.08 10.10
N ILE A 90 -6.83 7.24 10.53
CA ILE A 90 -7.79 8.16 9.93
C ILE A 90 -8.32 9.09 11.02
N ALA A 91 -8.32 10.39 10.75
CA ALA A 91 -8.87 11.39 11.64
C ALA A 91 -9.48 12.51 10.81
N HIS A 92 -10.63 13.03 11.28
CA HIS A 92 -11.33 14.14 10.63
C HIS A 92 -11.61 13.89 9.14
N GLY A 93 -11.95 12.64 8.81
CA GLY A 93 -12.30 12.26 7.44
C GLY A 93 -11.11 12.20 6.48
N LYS A 94 -9.89 12.16 6.97
CA LYS A 94 -8.67 12.09 6.16
C LYS A 94 -7.73 11.01 6.68
N VAL A 95 -6.95 10.41 5.79
CA VAL A 95 -5.85 9.54 6.19
C VAL A 95 -4.71 10.43 6.68
N THR A 96 -4.33 10.25 7.94
CA THR A 96 -3.28 11.06 8.57
C THR A 96 -1.93 10.34 8.57
N HIS A 97 -1.95 9.02 8.61
CA HIS A 97 -0.74 8.22 8.71
C HIS A 97 -0.96 6.84 8.09
N MET A 98 0.05 6.37 7.40
CA MET A 98 0.09 5.00 6.92
C MET A 98 1.42 4.37 7.31
N VAL A 99 1.37 3.09 7.67
CA VAL A 99 2.55 2.24 7.74
C VAL A 99 2.31 1.13 6.73
N GLU A 100 3.25 0.92 5.81
CA GLU A 100 3.02 0.03 4.69
C GLU A 100 4.20 -0.92 4.50
N PHE A 101 3.88 -2.18 4.31
CA PHE A 101 4.85 -3.25 4.10
C PHE A 101 4.67 -3.83 2.71
N TRP A 102 5.79 -4.20 2.08
CA TRP A 102 5.86 -4.83 0.78
C TRP A 102 6.56 -6.18 0.94
N PRO A 103 5.84 -7.21 1.46
CA PRO A 103 6.46 -8.51 1.69
C PRO A 103 6.91 -9.15 0.37
N GLU A 104 8.11 -9.73 0.40
CA GLU A 104 8.65 -10.43 -0.75
C GLU A 104 8.77 -11.92 -0.45
N PRO A 105 8.51 -12.80 -1.44
CA PRO A 105 8.72 -14.24 -1.28
C PRO A 105 10.19 -14.55 -0.93
N TYR A 106 10.39 -15.58 -0.16
CA TYR A 106 11.73 -16.06 0.14
C TYR A 106 11.70 -17.58 0.29
N GLU A 107 12.87 -18.21 0.09
CA GLU A 107 13.02 -19.64 0.28
C GLU A 107 13.03 -19.95 1.77
N ALA A 108 12.40 -21.07 2.15
CA ALA A 108 12.44 -21.53 3.54
C ALA A 108 13.89 -21.73 3.96
N PRO A 109 14.34 -21.16 5.09
CA PRO A 109 15.75 -21.14 5.46
C PRO A 109 16.32 -22.50 5.89
N PHE A 110 15.48 -23.49 6.15
CA PHE A 110 15.90 -24.84 6.53
C PHE A 110 14.80 -25.84 6.18
N ASP A 111 15.16 -27.12 6.16
CA ASP A 111 14.20 -28.16 5.83
C ASP A 111 13.21 -28.36 6.98
N ARG A 112 11.94 -28.15 6.69
CA ARG A 112 10.83 -28.38 7.63
C ARG A 112 9.68 -29.13 6.94
N ALA A 113 10.00 -29.81 5.85
CA ALA A 113 9.01 -30.51 5.02
C ALA A 113 8.16 -31.51 5.80
N ARG A 114 8.70 -32.05 6.90
CA ARG A 114 7.96 -32.98 7.76
C ARG A 114 6.72 -32.38 8.39
N PHE A 115 6.67 -31.05 8.52
CA PHE A 115 5.66 -30.38 9.31
C PHE A 115 4.79 -29.44 8.49
N VAL A 116 5.15 -29.18 7.24
CA VAL A 116 4.49 -28.15 6.43
C VAL A 116 4.16 -28.68 5.04
N GLU A 117 3.17 -28.05 4.43
CA GLU A 117 2.84 -28.30 3.03
C GLU A 117 3.17 -27.04 2.24
N ARG A 118 3.55 -27.22 0.98
CA ARG A 118 3.78 -26.10 0.08
C ARG A 118 2.44 -25.52 -0.35
N ILE A 119 2.29 -24.21 -0.27
CA ILE A 119 1.13 -23.52 -0.84
C ILE A 119 1.46 -23.04 -2.25
N GLU A 120 0.45 -22.95 -3.10
CA GLU A 120 0.62 -22.60 -4.51
C GLU A 120 0.13 -21.22 -4.85
#